data_4aa27ebfbab4fb2acc32e2ce17f82eb1
#
_entry.id   4aa27ebfbab4fb2acc32e2ce17f82eb1
#
_cell.length_a   1.000
_cell.length_b   1.000
_cell.length_c   1.000
_cell.angle_alpha   90.00
_cell.angle_beta   90.00
_cell.angle_gamma   90.00
#
_symmetry.space_group_name_H-M   'P 1'
#
loop_
_entity.id
_entity.type
_entity.pdbx_description
1 polymer ?
#
loop_
_entity_poly.entity_id
_entity_poly.type
_entity_poly.pdbx_seq_one_letter_code
_entity_poly.pdbx_strand_id
1 'polypeptide(L)'
;MQRFNQKKLILLTLGILSPLSFQISAVYAGSFGAEIFCTMRDGGNDHESSWDAAYTYIKKQKGGFFKVSPKQAASQITESVIREREKYSYCVEYLDNLHPNRKLQRELQKEAKRKEKLERELEEANEDYSEETIERYSY
;
A
#
# COMPACT_ATOMS: atom_id res chain seq x y z
N MET A 1 -59.90 -28.09 20.19
CA MET A 1 -58.87 -27.36 20.97
C MET A 1 -57.55 -28.00 20.72
N GLN A 2 -56.76 -27.44 19.79
CA GLN A 2 -55.39 -27.88 19.52
C GLN A 2 -54.42 -26.96 20.28
N ARG A 3 -53.73 -27.53 21.24
CA ARG A 3 -52.63 -26.83 21.94
C ARG A 3 -51.43 -26.81 21.03
N PHE A 4 -51.15 -25.68 20.40
CA PHE A 4 -49.93 -25.43 19.66
C PHE A 4 -48.72 -25.47 20.60
N ASN A 5 -47.79 -26.34 20.30
CA ASN A 5 -46.61 -26.63 21.11
C ASN A 5 -45.59 -25.49 20.95
N GLN A 6 -45.67 -24.47 21.77
CA GLN A 6 -44.85 -23.24 21.77
C GLN A 6 -43.35 -23.50 22.01
N LYS A 7 -42.99 -24.73 22.38
CA LYS A 7 -41.57 -25.05 22.74
C LYS A 7 -40.65 -25.29 21.53
N LYS A 8 -41.19 -25.43 20.32
CA LYS A 8 -40.37 -25.63 19.09
C LYS A 8 -40.03 -24.36 18.34
N LEU A 9 -40.65 -23.22 18.66
CA LEU A 9 -40.43 -21.96 17.95
C LEU A 9 -39.28 -21.14 18.48
N ILE A 10 -38.77 -21.42 19.69
CA ILE A 10 -37.74 -20.63 20.35
C ILE A 10 -36.33 -21.06 19.89
N LEU A 11 -36.15 -22.25 19.33
CA LEU A 11 -34.84 -22.78 18.95
C LEU A 11 -34.34 -22.36 17.54
N LEU A 12 -35.22 -21.73 16.73
CA LEU A 12 -34.88 -21.33 15.35
C LEU A 12 -34.46 -19.89 15.21
N THR A 13 -34.53 -19.07 16.25
CA THR A 13 -34.20 -17.65 16.18
C THR A 13 -32.79 -17.31 16.74
N LEU A 14 -32.09 -18.25 17.34
CA LEU A 14 -30.74 -18.02 17.91
C LEU A 14 -29.56 -18.25 16.93
N GLY A 15 -29.84 -18.71 15.72
CA GLY A 15 -28.80 -19.13 14.77
C GLY A 15 -28.31 -18.05 13.79
N ILE A 16 -28.94 -16.88 13.73
CA ILE A 16 -28.71 -15.94 12.62
C ILE A 16 -27.87 -14.70 13.04
N LEU A 17 -27.53 -14.51 14.32
CA LEU A 17 -26.87 -13.29 14.81
C LEU A 17 -25.34 -13.38 14.94
N SER A 18 -24.68 -14.39 14.38
CA SER A 18 -23.26 -14.61 14.70
C SER A 18 -22.18 -14.34 13.63
N PRO A 19 -22.41 -13.88 12.40
CA PRO A 19 -21.28 -13.59 11.50
C PRO A 19 -20.82 -12.13 11.45
N LEU A 20 -21.55 -11.17 12.08
CA LEU A 20 -21.20 -9.74 11.94
C LEU A 20 -20.05 -9.26 12.84
N SER A 21 -19.71 -9.99 13.88
CA SER A 21 -18.71 -9.51 14.87
C SER A 21 -17.25 -9.64 14.41
N PHE A 22 -16.95 -10.37 13.34
CA PHE A 22 -15.57 -10.66 12.93
C PHE A 22 -14.96 -9.60 11.98
N GLN A 23 -15.79 -8.77 11.35
CA GLN A 23 -15.28 -7.80 10.37
C GLN A 23 -14.84 -6.48 11.00
N ILE A 24 -15.32 -6.13 12.17
CA ILE A 24 -15.05 -4.84 12.82
C ILE A 24 -13.56 -4.72 13.20
N SER A 25 -12.93 -5.78 13.67
CA SER A 25 -11.52 -5.75 14.11
C SER A 25 -10.51 -5.46 13.01
N ALA A 26 -10.81 -5.86 11.76
CA ALA A 26 -9.89 -5.62 10.63
C ALA A 26 -9.88 -4.15 10.18
N VAL A 27 -11.03 -3.50 10.24
CA VAL A 27 -11.17 -2.08 9.90
C VAL A 27 -10.45 -1.20 10.91
N TYR A 28 -10.58 -1.49 12.20
CA TYR A 28 -9.88 -0.75 13.25
C TYR A 28 -8.35 -0.90 13.16
N ALA A 29 -7.84 -2.09 12.91
CA ALA A 29 -6.40 -2.31 12.80
C ALA A 29 -5.79 -1.52 11.62
N GLY A 30 -6.49 -1.43 10.51
CA GLY A 30 -6.07 -0.64 9.35
C GLY A 30 -6.09 0.87 9.63
N SER A 31 -7.11 1.37 10.32
CA SER A 31 -7.24 2.79 10.66
C SER A 31 -6.12 3.24 11.61
N PHE A 32 -5.85 2.48 12.66
CA PHE A 32 -4.71 2.76 13.55
C PHE A 32 -3.36 2.59 12.86
N GLY A 33 -3.22 1.63 11.96
CA GLY A 33 -2.02 1.47 11.15
C GLY A 33 -1.78 2.69 10.26
N ALA A 34 -2.84 3.22 9.64
CA ALA A 34 -2.79 4.46 8.87
C ALA A 34 -2.40 5.66 9.74
N GLU A 35 -3.00 5.78 10.92
CA GLU A 35 -2.68 6.84 11.88
C GLU A 35 -1.21 6.83 12.27
N ILE A 36 -0.67 5.66 12.65
CA ILE A 36 0.75 5.51 13.01
C ILE A 36 1.64 5.88 11.82
N PHE A 37 1.39 5.32 10.63
CA PHE A 37 2.19 5.59 9.45
C PHE A 37 2.19 7.07 9.09
N CYS A 38 1.01 7.67 8.96
CA CYS A 38 0.86 9.07 8.55
C CYS A 38 1.43 10.04 9.58
N THR A 39 1.18 9.83 10.88
CA THR A 39 1.72 10.70 11.93
C THR A 39 3.25 10.63 11.98
N MET A 40 3.83 9.45 11.82
CA MET A 40 5.29 9.32 11.80
C MET A 40 5.89 10.00 10.57
N ARG A 41 5.26 9.87 9.37
CA ARG A 41 5.71 10.56 8.16
C ARG A 41 5.61 12.08 8.29
N ASP A 42 4.52 12.57 8.84
CA ASP A 42 4.32 14.01 9.12
C ASP A 42 5.34 14.54 10.14
N GLY A 43 5.70 13.73 11.12
CA GLY A 43 6.74 14.02 12.10
C GLY A 43 8.19 13.94 11.55
N GLY A 44 8.37 13.72 10.25
CA GLY A 44 9.68 13.69 9.59
C GLY A 44 10.44 12.37 9.70
N ASN A 45 9.81 11.29 10.20
CA ASN A 45 10.44 9.97 10.21
C ASN A 45 10.55 9.43 8.78
N ASP A 46 11.57 8.59 8.54
CA ASP A 46 11.75 7.93 7.27
C ASP A 46 10.62 6.93 6.97
N HIS A 47 10.53 6.52 5.70
CA HIS A 47 9.47 5.64 5.24
C HIS A 47 9.54 4.25 5.91
N GLU A 48 10.75 3.70 6.05
CA GLU A 48 10.95 2.34 6.56
C GLU A 48 10.54 2.24 8.03
N SER A 49 11.00 3.17 8.87
CA SER A 49 10.62 3.24 10.29
C SER A 49 9.12 3.43 10.48
N SER A 50 8.49 4.30 9.68
CA SER A 50 7.04 4.55 9.74
C SER A 50 6.24 3.32 9.31
N TRP A 51 6.69 2.64 8.26
CA TRP A 51 6.11 1.39 7.80
C TRP A 51 6.22 0.27 8.83
N ASP A 52 7.40 0.05 9.38
CA ASP A 52 7.65 -1.01 10.35
C ASP A 52 6.83 -0.84 11.63
N ALA A 53 6.68 0.39 12.11
CA ALA A 53 5.84 0.69 13.26
C ALA A 53 4.37 0.35 12.99
N ALA A 54 3.82 0.82 11.85
CA ALA A 54 2.45 0.57 11.45
C ALA A 54 2.18 -0.93 11.21
N TYR A 55 3.09 -1.60 10.50
CA TYR A 55 2.97 -3.03 10.21
C TYR A 55 3.05 -3.89 11.47
N THR A 56 3.96 -3.58 12.38
CA THR A 56 4.10 -4.26 13.66
C THR A 56 2.83 -4.12 14.50
N TYR A 57 2.22 -2.93 14.51
CA TYR A 57 0.95 -2.70 15.17
C TYR A 57 -0.17 -3.58 14.59
N ILE A 58 -0.36 -3.57 13.28
CA ILE A 58 -1.39 -4.37 12.59
C ILE A 58 -1.20 -5.87 12.87
N LYS A 59 0.04 -6.36 12.87
CA LYS A 59 0.36 -7.75 13.21
C LYS A 59 -0.05 -8.12 14.63
N LYS A 60 0.21 -7.25 15.60
CA LYS A 60 -0.14 -7.49 17.01
C LYS A 60 -1.64 -7.51 17.24
N GLN A 61 -2.40 -6.64 16.57
CA GLN A 61 -3.84 -6.56 16.73
C GLN A 61 -4.59 -7.81 16.25
N LYS A 62 -4.08 -8.50 15.24
CA LYS A 62 -4.74 -9.70 14.70
C LYS A 62 -4.46 -10.99 15.46
N GLY A 63 -3.76 -10.93 16.59
CA GLY A 63 -3.44 -12.13 17.39
C GLY A 63 -2.63 -13.14 16.57
N GLY A 64 -1.59 -13.73 17.13
CA GLY A 64 -0.54 -14.48 16.43
C GLY A 64 -0.95 -15.68 15.55
N PHE A 65 -2.23 -16.05 15.47
CA PHE A 65 -2.72 -17.13 14.61
C PHE A 65 -2.93 -16.73 13.15
N PHE A 66 -3.27 -15.47 12.85
CA PHE A 66 -3.48 -14.99 11.49
C PHE A 66 -2.30 -14.10 11.07
N LYS A 67 -1.41 -14.65 10.26
CA LYS A 67 -0.28 -13.89 9.70
C LYS A 67 -0.81 -12.87 8.68
N VAL A 68 -0.81 -11.59 9.06
CA VAL A 68 -1.05 -10.50 8.11
C VAL A 68 0.20 -10.35 7.24
N SER A 69 0.04 -10.51 5.92
CA SER A 69 1.14 -10.26 5.00
C SER A 69 1.43 -8.75 4.88
N PRO A 70 2.66 -8.35 4.56
CA PRO A 70 2.98 -6.95 4.31
C PRO A 70 2.06 -6.30 3.27
N LYS A 71 1.73 -7.02 2.20
CA LYS A 71 0.81 -6.54 1.16
C LYS A 71 -0.60 -6.27 1.70
N GLN A 72 -1.12 -7.15 2.56
CA GLN A 72 -2.43 -6.95 3.19
C GLN A 72 -2.42 -5.74 4.15
N ALA A 73 -1.35 -5.57 4.92
CA ALA A 73 -1.21 -4.41 5.80
C ALA A 73 -1.15 -3.11 5.00
N ALA A 74 -0.36 -3.07 3.92
CA ALA A 74 -0.29 -1.92 3.01
C ALA A 74 -1.66 -1.58 2.42
N SER A 75 -2.41 -2.59 1.94
CA SER A 75 -3.77 -2.38 1.43
C SER A 75 -4.71 -1.81 2.49
N GLN A 76 -4.64 -2.29 3.72
CA GLN A 76 -5.47 -1.79 4.83
C GLN A 76 -5.13 -0.34 5.20
N ILE A 77 -3.86 0.03 5.21
CA ILE A 77 -3.41 1.41 5.45
C ILE A 77 -3.91 2.31 4.32
N THR A 78 -3.65 1.94 3.06
CA THR A 78 -4.09 2.70 1.89
C THR A 78 -5.62 2.90 1.89
N GLU A 79 -6.38 1.84 2.13
CA GLU A 79 -7.84 1.92 2.19
C GLU A 79 -8.32 2.86 3.30
N SER A 80 -7.68 2.82 4.47
CA SER A 80 -8.03 3.69 5.59
C SER A 80 -7.70 5.16 5.30
N VAL A 81 -6.56 5.45 4.70
CA VAL A 81 -6.18 6.82 4.28
C VAL A 81 -7.15 7.36 3.24
N ILE A 82 -7.53 6.55 2.24
CA ILE A 82 -8.46 6.98 1.20
C ILE A 82 -9.87 7.20 1.77
N ARG A 83 -10.32 6.34 2.69
CA ARG A 83 -11.62 6.45 3.34
C ARG A 83 -11.71 7.69 4.22
N GLU A 84 -10.66 8.02 4.94
CA GLU A 84 -10.56 9.16 5.84
C GLU A 84 -9.72 10.29 5.21
N ARG A 85 -9.89 10.53 3.91
CA ARG A 85 -9.08 11.45 3.13
C ARG A 85 -9.05 12.88 3.68
N GLU A 86 -10.11 13.31 4.32
CA GLU A 86 -10.15 14.63 4.98
C GLU A 86 -9.15 14.73 6.12
N LYS A 87 -8.99 13.64 6.90
CA LYS A 87 -8.05 13.56 8.02
C LYS A 87 -6.60 13.35 7.55
N TYR A 88 -6.40 12.58 6.48
CA TYR A 88 -5.07 12.13 6.04
C TYR A 88 -4.66 12.69 4.67
N SER A 89 -5.16 13.87 4.28
CA SER A 89 -4.84 14.49 2.98
C SER A 89 -3.34 14.64 2.74
N TYR A 90 -2.58 14.97 3.76
CA TYR A 90 -1.11 15.12 3.75
C TYR A 90 -0.36 13.80 3.58
N CYS A 91 -1.01 12.67 3.87
CA CYS A 91 -0.39 11.36 3.85
C CYS A 91 -0.52 10.66 2.48
N VAL A 92 -1.39 11.16 1.60
CA VAL A 92 -1.69 10.53 0.30
C VAL A 92 -0.44 10.39 -0.56
N GLU A 93 0.46 11.37 -0.54
CA GLU A 93 1.72 11.36 -1.29
C GLU A 93 2.70 10.26 -0.85
N TYR A 94 2.56 9.76 0.39
CA TYR A 94 3.44 8.72 0.93
C TYR A 94 2.95 7.30 0.62
N LEU A 95 1.76 7.13 0.04
CA LEU A 95 1.15 5.81 -0.18
C LEU A 95 1.77 5.03 -1.34
N ASP A 96 2.31 5.71 -2.35
CA ASP A 96 2.83 5.08 -3.57
C ASP A 96 3.94 4.05 -3.30
N ASN A 97 4.69 4.24 -2.23
CA ASN A 97 5.79 3.36 -1.82
C ASN A 97 5.53 2.65 -0.48
N LEU A 98 4.26 2.53 -0.08
CA LEU A 98 3.91 2.03 1.25
C LEU A 98 4.48 0.65 1.55
N HIS A 99 4.47 -0.24 0.57
CA HIS A 99 5.17 -1.52 0.64
C HIS A 99 6.12 -1.64 -0.54
N PRO A 100 7.45 -1.59 -0.31
CA PRO A 100 8.40 -1.72 -1.40
C PRO A 100 8.24 -3.10 -2.05
N ASN A 101 7.59 -3.13 -3.17
CA ASN A 101 7.60 -4.30 -4.03
C ASN A 101 8.98 -4.39 -4.66
N ARG A 102 9.90 -5.11 -4.01
CA ARG A 102 11.29 -5.29 -4.47
C ARG A 102 11.38 -5.71 -5.94
N LYS A 103 10.36 -6.39 -6.44
CA LYS A 103 10.30 -6.80 -7.84
C LYS A 103 10.00 -5.59 -8.74
N LEU A 104 9.01 -4.79 -8.39
CA LEU A 104 8.66 -3.56 -9.11
C LEU A 104 9.81 -2.54 -9.06
N GLN A 105 10.43 -2.34 -7.89
CA GLN A 105 11.58 -1.44 -7.77
C GLN A 105 12.76 -1.89 -8.64
N ARG A 106 13.05 -3.19 -8.72
CA ARG A 106 14.07 -3.72 -9.64
C ARG A 106 13.73 -3.49 -11.10
N GLU A 107 12.47 -3.61 -11.49
CA GLU A 107 12.02 -3.34 -12.86
C GLU A 107 12.14 -1.85 -13.19
N LEU A 108 11.69 -0.96 -12.30
CA LEU A 108 11.83 0.49 -12.46
C LEU A 108 13.30 0.91 -12.55
N GLN A 109 14.17 0.34 -11.72
CA GLN A 109 15.63 0.60 -11.79
C GLN A 109 16.24 0.12 -13.11
N LYS A 110 15.80 -1.03 -13.65
CA LYS A 110 16.26 -1.52 -14.95
C LYS A 110 15.79 -0.61 -16.09
N GLU A 111 14.56 -0.12 -16.02
CA GLU A 111 14.04 0.83 -17.01
C GLU A 111 14.77 2.16 -16.96
N ALA A 112 15.03 2.71 -15.76
CA ALA A 112 15.80 3.93 -15.60
C ALA A 112 17.20 3.81 -16.19
N LYS A 113 17.91 2.71 -15.90
CA LYS A 113 19.24 2.43 -16.48
C LYS A 113 19.21 2.25 -18.00
N ARG A 114 18.13 1.67 -18.56
CA ARG A 114 17.97 1.56 -20.02
C ARG A 114 17.76 2.92 -20.68
N LYS A 115 16.96 3.78 -20.07
CA LYS A 115 16.75 5.15 -20.56
C LYS A 115 18.03 5.96 -20.54
N GLU A 116 18.76 5.95 -19.43
CA GLU A 116 20.03 6.64 -19.29
C GLU A 116 21.08 6.16 -20.29
N LYS A 117 21.11 4.84 -20.58
CA LYS A 117 21.99 4.30 -21.61
C LYS A 117 21.61 4.78 -23.02
N LEU A 118 20.32 4.77 -23.33
CA LEU A 118 19.78 5.22 -24.62
C LEU A 118 20.03 6.73 -24.82
N GLU A 119 19.86 7.55 -23.79
CA GLU A 119 20.14 8.97 -23.84
C GLU A 119 21.63 9.23 -24.14
N ARG A 120 22.53 8.50 -23.48
CA ARG A 120 23.98 8.57 -23.78
C ARG A 120 24.31 8.17 -25.22
N GLU A 121 23.75 7.06 -25.71
CA GLU A 121 23.96 6.61 -27.10
C GLU A 121 23.44 7.62 -28.11
N LEU A 122 22.35 8.32 -27.80
CA LEU A 122 21.82 9.40 -28.65
C LEU A 122 22.70 10.66 -28.63
N GLU A 123 23.25 11.02 -27.49
CA GLU A 123 24.19 12.14 -27.34
C GLU A 123 25.48 11.85 -28.14
N GLU A 124 26.09 10.68 -27.96
CA GLU A 124 27.29 10.23 -28.70
C GLU A 124 27.04 10.23 -30.23
N ALA A 125 25.88 9.72 -30.67
CA ALA A 125 25.52 9.71 -32.10
C ALA A 125 25.31 11.12 -32.67
N ASN A 126 24.80 12.04 -31.86
CA ASN A 126 24.56 13.42 -32.28
C ASN A 126 25.88 14.22 -32.34
N GLU A 127 26.84 13.94 -31.46
CA GLU A 127 28.17 14.54 -31.50
C GLU A 127 28.95 14.09 -32.77
N ASP A 128 28.93 12.80 -33.05
CA ASP A 128 29.59 12.22 -34.26
C ASP A 128 28.99 12.82 -35.56
N TYR A 129 27.67 12.96 -35.63
CA TYR A 129 27.00 13.61 -36.77
C TYR A 129 27.38 15.08 -36.92
N SER A 130 27.58 15.80 -35.83
CA SER A 130 27.96 17.22 -35.86
C SER A 130 29.39 17.43 -36.31
N GLU A 131 30.34 16.56 -35.94
CA GLU A 131 31.75 16.61 -36.40
C GLU A 131 31.82 16.30 -37.90
N GLU A 132 31.17 15.27 -38.40
CA GLU A 132 31.18 14.90 -39.81
C GLU A 132 30.60 16.00 -40.71
N THR A 133 29.58 16.73 -40.26
CA THR A 133 29.02 17.85 -41.02
C THR A 133 29.91 19.07 -41.06
N ILE A 134 30.65 19.37 -39.99
CA ILE A 134 31.60 20.51 -39.96
C ILE A 134 32.75 20.24 -40.90
N GLU A 135 33.32 19.06 -40.98
CA GLU A 135 34.43 18.73 -41.92
C GLU A 135 34.01 18.82 -43.37
N ARG A 136 32.78 18.45 -43.73
CA ARG A 136 32.27 18.52 -45.13
C ARG A 136 32.07 19.95 -45.67
N TYR A 137 31.88 20.92 -44.82
CA TYR A 137 31.58 22.31 -45.25
C TYR A 137 32.72 23.31 -44.98
N SER A 138 33.90 22.83 -44.53
CA SER A 138 35.04 23.68 -44.26
C SER A 138 36.05 23.81 -45.44
N TYR A 139 35.52 23.96 -46.68
CA TYR A 139 36.31 24.33 -47.86
C TYR A 139 35.93 25.70 -48.38
#